data_99c1cb82e5853897677e1b55b45c0045
#
_entry.id   99c1cb82e5853897677e1b55b45c0045
#
_cell.length_a   1.000
_cell.length_b   1.000
_cell.length_c   1.000
_cell.angle_alpha   90.00
_cell.angle_beta   90.00
_cell.angle_gamma   90.00
#
_symmetry.space_group_name_H-M   'P 1'
#
loop_
_entity.id
_entity.type
_entity.pdbx_description
1 polymer ?
#
loop_
_entity_poly.entity_id
_entity_poly.type
_entity_poly.pdbx_seq_one_letter_code
_entity_poly.pdbx_strand_id
1 'polypeptide(L)'
;MRIRKSAPRPVIVHFHGNAETVADMDGLVALYRGAGCSVLAVDFRGYGWSTGTPSLVTLTSDAAALMNHLPRILRDAGLQGAPCLLAGRSLGSACAIELAARFEESFVGLILESAVMNLLELPMVAEALGGKLVASLPDPFLNAAKLARLKGLRVLMLHGLEDDLVPPSQAKSLFEACGVPAEQKELCLIPGCGHDDLSGDERYENLVAAFLDSFDGVPISPAKQYEPASSARPVWVSCLGCFSHDLAEAISAERSGR
;
A
#
# COMPACT_ATOMS: atom_id res chain seq x y z
N MET A 1 3.79 -37.91 12.89
CA MET A 1 4.36 -36.81 12.09
C MET A 1 3.41 -35.61 12.23
N ARG A 2 3.74 -34.62 13.08
CA ARG A 2 2.93 -33.39 13.18
C ARG A 2 3.31 -32.51 12.00
N ILE A 3 2.41 -32.36 11.03
CA ILE A 3 2.53 -31.33 10.00
C ILE A 3 2.46 -29.98 10.74
N ARG A 4 3.58 -29.26 10.84
CA ARG A 4 3.53 -27.85 11.24
C ARG A 4 2.70 -27.15 10.18
N LYS A 5 1.51 -26.69 10.54
CA LYS A 5 0.81 -25.69 9.71
C LYS A 5 1.74 -24.49 9.66
N SER A 6 2.25 -24.15 8.50
CA SER A 6 2.93 -22.87 8.30
C SER A 6 1.98 -21.76 8.76
N ALA A 7 2.54 -20.71 9.37
CA ALA A 7 1.75 -19.52 9.69
C ALA A 7 1.07 -19.01 8.41
N PRO A 8 -0.16 -18.49 8.49
CA PRO A 8 -0.81 -17.93 7.31
C PRO A 8 0.02 -16.77 6.75
N ARG A 9 0.26 -16.79 5.44
CA ARG A 9 0.93 -15.70 4.75
C ARG A 9 0.09 -14.42 4.85
N PRO A 10 0.71 -13.23 4.82
CA PRO A 10 -0.02 -11.96 4.91
C PRO A 10 -0.96 -11.73 3.72
N VAL A 11 -1.98 -10.93 3.98
CA VAL A 11 -2.78 -10.27 2.95
C VAL A 11 -2.12 -8.94 2.64
N ILE A 12 -1.73 -8.72 1.39
CA ILE A 12 -1.15 -7.48 0.93
C ILE A 12 -2.28 -6.50 0.60
N VAL A 13 -2.41 -5.42 1.35
CA VAL A 13 -3.31 -4.31 1.04
C VAL A 13 -2.53 -3.30 0.22
N HIS A 14 -2.76 -3.27 -1.08
CA HIS A 14 -1.96 -2.53 -2.05
C HIS A 14 -2.69 -1.31 -2.62
N PHE A 15 -1.99 -0.17 -2.62
CA PHE A 15 -2.39 1.09 -3.24
C PHE A 15 -1.50 1.38 -4.45
N HIS A 16 -2.09 1.46 -5.64
CA HIS A 16 -1.40 1.67 -6.92
C HIS A 16 -0.88 3.11 -7.08
N GLY A 17 -0.12 3.38 -8.14
CA GLY A 17 0.37 4.71 -8.49
C GLY A 17 -0.69 5.60 -9.13
N ASN A 18 -0.29 6.85 -9.46
CA ASN A 18 -1.13 7.74 -10.25
C ASN A 18 -1.26 7.21 -11.68
N ALA A 19 -2.41 7.42 -12.30
CA ALA A 19 -2.76 6.94 -13.65
C ALA A 19 -2.74 5.40 -13.83
N GLU A 20 -2.69 4.65 -12.74
CA GLU A 20 -2.86 3.20 -12.70
C GLU A 20 -4.22 2.83 -12.14
N THR A 21 -4.61 1.58 -12.31
CA THR A 21 -5.78 0.95 -11.71
C THR A 21 -5.43 -0.45 -11.22
N VAL A 22 -6.32 -1.09 -10.47
CA VAL A 22 -6.11 -2.49 -10.07
C VAL A 22 -5.97 -3.44 -11.26
N ALA A 23 -6.51 -3.07 -12.44
CA ALA A 23 -6.38 -3.88 -13.66
C ALA A 23 -4.95 -3.89 -14.24
N ASP A 24 -4.12 -2.92 -13.87
CA ASP A 24 -2.73 -2.82 -14.34
C ASP A 24 -1.75 -3.62 -13.47
N MET A 25 -2.23 -4.24 -12.38
CA MET A 25 -1.40 -4.88 -11.36
C MET A 25 -1.13 -6.37 -11.57
N ASP A 26 -1.48 -6.96 -12.70
CA ASP A 26 -1.40 -8.42 -12.92
C ASP A 26 -0.02 -9.01 -12.61
N GLY A 27 1.07 -8.37 -13.06
CA GLY A 27 2.43 -8.80 -12.79
C GLY A 27 2.77 -8.78 -11.28
N LEU A 28 2.44 -7.69 -10.61
CA LEU A 28 2.69 -7.53 -9.17
C LEU A 28 1.84 -8.48 -8.34
N VAL A 29 0.59 -8.68 -8.72
CA VAL A 29 -0.30 -9.68 -8.08
C VAL A 29 0.25 -11.08 -8.27
N ALA A 30 0.78 -11.42 -9.46
CA ALA A 30 1.40 -12.71 -9.70
C ALA A 30 2.63 -12.93 -8.79
N LEU A 31 3.47 -11.92 -8.60
CA LEU A 31 4.61 -11.95 -7.68
C LEU A 31 4.16 -12.23 -6.25
N TYR A 32 3.22 -11.46 -5.70
CA TYR A 32 2.73 -11.66 -4.34
C TYR A 32 2.06 -13.03 -4.14
N ARG A 33 1.31 -13.50 -5.13
CA ARG A 33 0.69 -14.83 -5.09
C ARG A 33 1.73 -15.93 -5.20
N GLY A 34 2.79 -15.74 -5.99
CA GLY A 34 3.93 -16.64 -6.05
C GLY A 34 4.60 -16.83 -4.69
N ALA A 35 4.67 -15.77 -3.89
CA ALA A 35 5.10 -15.80 -2.49
C ALA A 35 4.02 -16.34 -1.52
N GLY A 36 2.88 -16.82 -2.01
CA GLY A 36 1.80 -17.39 -1.19
C GLY A 36 0.89 -16.38 -0.50
N CYS A 37 1.00 -15.08 -0.81
CA CYS A 37 0.18 -14.03 -0.25
C CYS A 37 -1.15 -13.87 -1.00
N SER A 38 -2.19 -13.42 -0.30
CA SER A 38 -3.40 -12.87 -0.91
C SER A 38 -3.22 -11.37 -1.14
N VAL A 39 -3.91 -10.81 -2.14
CA VAL A 39 -3.81 -9.38 -2.47
C VAL A 39 -5.18 -8.74 -2.41
N LEU A 40 -5.27 -7.63 -1.69
CA LEU A 40 -6.38 -6.70 -1.70
C LEU A 40 -5.88 -5.41 -2.37
N ALA A 41 -6.12 -5.28 -3.67
CA ALA A 41 -5.79 -4.08 -4.42
C ALA A 41 -6.93 -3.06 -4.34
N VAL A 42 -6.59 -1.77 -4.19
CA VAL A 42 -7.54 -0.70 -3.93
C VAL A 42 -7.48 0.35 -5.03
N ASP A 43 -8.57 0.52 -5.78
CA ASP A 43 -8.76 1.67 -6.67
C ASP A 43 -9.13 2.92 -5.88
N PHE A 44 -8.41 4.02 -6.14
CA PHE A 44 -8.76 5.33 -5.58
C PHE A 44 -10.12 5.81 -6.08
N ARG A 45 -10.74 6.71 -5.33
CA ARG A 45 -11.94 7.42 -5.76
C ARG A 45 -11.80 7.93 -7.19
N GLY A 46 -12.72 7.53 -8.08
CA GLY A 46 -12.75 7.91 -9.49
C GLY A 46 -11.76 7.18 -10.39
N TYR A 47 -11.00 6.20 -9.86
CA TYR A 47 -10.14 5.31 -10.63
C TYR A 47 -10.83 3.95 -10.82
N GLY A 48 -10.49 3.26 -11.90
CA GLY A 48 -10.98 1.92 -12.20
C GLY A 48 -12.48 1.80 -12.06
N TRP A 49 -12.94 0.97 -11.14
CA TRP A 49 -14.36 0.79 -10.84
C TRP A 49 -14.85 1.62 -9.66
N SER A 50 -13.97 2.36 -8.99
CA SER A 50 -14.36 3.24 -7.89
C SER A 50 -15.11 4.46 -8.40
N THR A 51 -16.21 4.82 -7.72
CA THR A 51 -17.03 5.98 -8.08
C THR A 51 -16.47 7.29 -7.51
N GLY A 52 -17.02 8.41 -7.96
CA GLY A 52 -16.66 9.75 -7.50
C GLY A 52 -15.63 10.44 -8.39
N THR A 53 -15.03 11.50 -7.87
CA THR A 53 -14.03 12.31 -8.59
C THR A 53 -12.69 12.22 -7.86
N PRO A 54 -11.57 11.98 -8.56
CA PRO A 54 -10.25 11.93 -7.94
C PRO A 54 -9.90 13.24 -7.24
N SER A 55 -9.27 13.14 -6.07
CA SER A 55 -8.85 14.31 -5.33
C SER A 55 -7.69 13.97 -4.37
N LEU A 56 -6.60 14.72 -4.47
CA LEU A 56 -5.47 14.61 -3.54
C LEU A 56 -5.88 14.95 -2.11
N VAL A 57 -6.87 15.84 -1.93
CA VAL A 57 -7.35 16.25 -0.60
C VAL A 57 -8.04 15.09 0.14
N THR A 58 -8.71 14.20 -0.59
CA THR A 58 -9.43 13.07 0.02
C THR A 58 -8.66 11.77 -0.01
N LEU A 59 -7.54 11.71 -0.71
CA LEU A 59 -6.79 10.48 -0.98
C LEU A 59 -6.51 9.66 0.30
N THR A 60 -5.86 10.27 1.28
CA THR A 60 -5.49 9.59 2.52
C THR A 60 -6.68 9.34 3.45
N SER A 61 -7.70 10.21 3.42
CA SER A 61 -8.93 9.99 4.20
C SER A 61 -9.79 8.86 3.62
N ASP A 62 -9.80 8.70 2.30
CA ASP A 62 -10.47 7.57 1.64
C ASP A 62 -9.75 6.25 1.96
N ALA A 63 -8.42 6.24 1.96
CA ALA A 63 -7.64 5.09 2.41
C ALA A 63 -7.95 4.74 3.88
N ALA A 64 -8.02 5.73 4.77
CA ALA A 64 -8.38 5.50 6.16
C ALA A 64 -9.80 4.94 6.33
N ALA A 65 -10.74 5.32 5.46
CA ALA A 65 -12.10 4.79 5.48
C ALA A 65 -12.16 3.29 5.15
N LEU A 66 -11.17 2.75 4.40
CA LEU A 66 -11.05 1.31 4.15
C LEU A 66 -11.03 0.50 5.46
N MET A 67 -10.42 1.02 6.53
CA MET A 67 -10.32 0.31 7.81
C MET A 67 -11.68 -0.02 8.42
N ASN A 68 -12.72 0.74 8.13
CA ASN A 68 -14.08 0.44 8.57
C ASN A 68 -14.66 -0.82 7.89
N HIS A 69 -14.13 -1.20 6.74
CA HIS A 69 -14.63 -2.29 5.92
C HIS A 69 -13.67 -3.48 5.86
N LEU A 70 -12.38 -3.27 6.12
CA LEU A 70 -11.34 -4.29 6.02
C LEU A 70 -11.67 -5.60 6.76
N PRO A 71 -12.17 -5.57 8.02
CA PRO A 71 -12.52 -6.82 8.72
C PRO A 71 -13.64 -7.60 8.02
N ARG A 72 -14.62 -6.90 7.44
CA ARG A 72 -15.70 -7.54 6.65
C ARG A 72 -15.14 -8.14 5.37
N ILE A 73 -14.34 -7.37 4.62
CA ILE A 73 -13.73 -7.82 3.35
C ILE A 73 -12.91 -9.10 3.58
N LEU A 74 -12.05 -9.11 4.60
CA LEU A 74 -11.24 -10.27 4.93
C LEU A 74 -12.09 -11.49 5.31
N ARG A 75 -13.16 -11.30 6.07
CA ARG A 75 -14.08 -12.36 6.43
C ARG A 75 -14.79 -12.92 5.21
N ASP A 76 -15.33 -12.06 4.35
CA ASP A 76 -16.08 -12.45 3.15
C ASP A 76 -15.16 -13.17 2.14
N ALA A 77 -13.85 -12.85 2.15
CA ALA A 77 -12.81 -13.55 1.38
C ALA A 77 -12.27 -14.85 2.04
N GLY A 78 -12.76 -15.23 3.22
CA GLY A 78 -12.23 -16.39 3.96
C GLY A 78 -10.83 -16.17 4.56
N LEU A 79 -10.40 -14.93 4.69
CA LEU A 79 -9.07 -14.51 5.18
C LEU A 79 -9.13 -13.92 6.59
N GLN A 80 -10.20 -14.18 7.33
CA GLN A 80 -10.38 -13.68 8.68
C GLN A 80 -9.21 -14.09 9.59
N GLY A 81 -8.60 -13.13 10.27
CA GLY A 81 -7.47 -13.35 11.16
C GLY A 81 -6.11 -13.53 10.46
N ALA A 82 -6.08 -13.43 9.13
CA ALA A 82 -4.81 -13.36 8.42
C ALA A 82 -4.10 -12.03 8.76
N PRO A 83 -2.76 -12.05 8.91
CA PRO A 83 -1.99 -10.82 9.07
C PRO A 83 -2.11 -9.96 7.81
N CYS A 84 -2.15 -8.63 7.98
CA CYS A 84 -2.19 -7.69 6.86
C CYS A 84 -0.86 -6.95 6.75
N LEU A 85 -0.40 -6.75 5.52
CA LEU A 85 0.77 -5.97 5.17
C LEU A 85 0.33 -4.86 4.20
N LEU A 86 0.81 -3.65 4.42
CA LEU A 86 0.56 -2.53 3.53
C LEU A 86 1.58 -2.49 2.41
N ALA A 87 1.13 -2.16 1.22
CA ALA A 87 2.01 -1.85 0.10
C ALA A 87 1.50 -0.60 -0.63
N GLY A 88 2.42 0.25 -1.08
CA GLY A 88 2.05 1.44 -1.83
C GLY A 88 3.13 1.87 -2.82
N ARG A 89 2.71 2.10 -4.07
CA ARG A 89 3.57 2.55 -5.15
C ARG A 89 3.32 4.02 -5.45
N SER A 90 4.40 4.81 -5.62
CA SER A 90 4.33 6.22 -6.05
C SER A 90 3.31 7.00 -5.19
N LEU A 91 2.28 7.58 -5.78
CA LEU A 91 1.20 8.28 -5.07
C LEU A 91 0.52 7.39 -4.01
N GLY A 92 0.37 6.09 -4.26
CA GLY A 92 -0.22 5.13 -3.33
C GLY A 92 0.58 4.94 -2.04
N SER A 93 1.86 5.31 -2.04
CA SER A 93 2.68 5.32 -0.82
C SER A 93 2.09 6.23 0.27
N ALA A 94 1.46 7.35 -0.11
CA ALA A 94 0.81 8.24 0.85
C ALA A 94 -0.37 7.57 1.57
N CYS A 95 -1.13 6.72 0.87
CA CYS A 95 -2.21 5.93 1.46
C CYS A 95 -1.68 4.86 2.41
N ALA A 96 -0.67 4.11 1.98
CA ALA A 96 -0.05 3.07 2.79
C ALA A 96 0.59 3.65 4.07
N ILE A 97 1.31 4.77 3.95
CA ILE A 97 1.92 5.48 5.08
C ILE A 97 0.85 6.05 6.03
N GLU A 98 -0.25 6.59 5.51
CA GLU A 98 -1.38 7.06 6.33
C GLU A 98 -1.95 5.94 7.19
N LEU A 99 -2.22 4.77 6.57
CA LEU A 99 -2.74 3.62 7.31
C LEU A 99 -1.73 3.09 8.32
N ALA A 100 -0.46 2.99 7.95
CA ALA A 100 0.62 2.59 8.86
C ALA A 100 0.68 3.50 10.08
N ALA A 101 0.65 4.82 9.88
CA ALA A 101 0.77 5.78 10.97
C ALA A 101 -0.45 5.84 11.90
N ARG A 102 -1.65 5.57 11.38
CA ARG A 102 -2.89 5.64 12.16
C ARG A 102 -3.30 4.31 12.79
N PHE A 103 -2.92 3.21 12.17
CA PHE A 103 -3.39 1.87 12.53
C PHE A 103 -2.22 0.87 12.59
N GLU A 104 -1.05 1.30 13.07
CA GLU A 104 0.18 0.51 13.07
C GLU A 104 -0.02 -0.91 13.59
N GLU A 105 -0.74 -1.05 14.70
CA GLU A 105 -1.00 -2.35 15.34
C GLU A 105 -1.88 -3.31 14.50
N SER A 106 -2.51 -2.81 13.44
CA SER A 106 -3.34 -3.61 12.53
C SER A 106 -2.53 -4.27 11.40
N PHE A 107 -1.27 -3.91 11.27
CA PHE A 107 -0.42 -4.36 10.19
C PHE A 107 0.88 -4.98 10.70
N VAL A 108 1.47 -5.85 9.90
CA VAL A 108 2.74 -6.53 10.26
C VAL A 108 3.93 -5.95 9.52
N GLY A 109 3.73 -5.23 8.43
CA GLY A 109 4.78 -4.65 7.62
C GLY A 109 4.26 -3.63 6.61
N LEU A 110 5.21 -2.94 5.98
CA LEU A 110 4.99 -1.90 4.99
C LEU A 110 6.02 -2.03 3.86
N ILE A 111 5.53 -2.14 2.62
CA ILE A 111 6.34 -2.06 1.40
C ILE A 111 6.06 -0.72 0.73
N LEU A 112 7.10 0.03 0.42
CA LEU A 112 7.03 1.31 -0.27
C LEU A 112 7.87 1.22 -1.55
N GLU A 113 7.22 1.41 -2.71
CA GLU A 113 7.84 1.40 -4.02
C GLU A 113 7.79 2.80 -4.63
N SER A 114 8.94 3.32 -5.07
CA SER A 114 9.07 4.66 -5.67
C SER A 114 8.30 5.72 -4.88
N ALA A 115 8.45 5.68 -3.53
CA ALA A 115 7.57 6.39 -2.61
C ALA A 115 7.82 7.91 -2.62
N VAL A 116 6.73 8.67 -2.54
CA VAL A 116 6.73 10.13 -2.49
C VAL A 116 6.90 10.58 -1.03
N MET A 117 7.97 11.32 -0.75
CA MET A 117 8.15 12.00 0.54
C MET A 117 7.30 13.28 0.58
N ASN A 118 7.52 14.15 -0.40
CA ASN A 118 6.82 15.42 -0.53
C ASN A 118 6.41 15.62 -2.00
N LEU A 119 5.10 15.62 -2.25
CA LEU A 119 4.54 15.77 -3.57
C LEU A 119 4.96 17.08 -4.25
N LEU A 120 5.10 18.15 -3.47
CA LEU A 120 5.44 19.47 -3.97
C LEU A 120 6.89 19.58 -4.45
N GLU A 121 7.76 18.67 -4.02
CA GLU A 121 9.17 18.61 -4.45
C GLU A 121 9.39 17.79 -5.71
N LEU A 122 8.35 17.17 -6.26
CA LEU A 122 8.47 16.44 -7.52
C LEU A 122 8.74 17.44 -8.65
N PRO A 123 9.70 17.17 -9.55
CA PRO A 123 10.12 18.11 -10.59
C PRO A 123 8.96 18.67 -11.41
N MET A 124 8.08 17.80 -11.89
CA MET A 124 6.90 18.18 -12.68
C MET A 124 5.89 19.04 -11.89
N VAL A 125 5.71 18.77 -10.61
CA VAL A 125 4.79 19.54 -9.75
C VAL A 125 5.39 20.90 -9.44
N ALA A 126 6.67 20.95 -9.10
CA ALA A 126 7.39 22.17 -8.84
C ALA A 126 7.40 23.11 -10.07
N GLU A 127 7.60 22.57 -11.27
CA GLU A 127 7.53 23.31 -12.53
C GLU A 127 6.13 23.85 -12.80
N ALA A 128 5.09 23.00 -12.68
CA ALA A 128 3.71 23.38 -12.94
C ALA A 128 3.18 24.46 -11.99
N LEU A 129 3.66 24.49 -10.75
CA LEU A 129 3.27 25.48 -9.72
C LEU A 129 4.18 26.70 -9.64
N GLY A 130 5.22 26.80 -10.50
CA GLY A 130 6.11 27.96 -10.55
C GLY A 130 7.16 28.00 -9.44
N GLY A 131 7.82 26.90 -9.15
CA GLY A 131 9.04 26.70 -8.36
C GLY A 131 9.13 27.44 -7.01
N LYS A 132 9.29 28.74 -7.02
CA LYS A 132 9.44 29.54 -5.78
C LYS A 132 8.20 29.54 -4.87
N LEU A 133 7.01 29.42 -5.45
CA LEU A 133 5.75 29.38 -4.68
C LEU A 133 5.61 28.05 -3.94
N VAL A 134 6.07 26.96 -4.55
CA VAL A 134 5.98 25.61 -4.01
C VAL A 134 6.69 25.48 -2.67
N ALA A 135 7.87 26.09 -2.52
CA ALA A 135 8.67 26.02 -1.30
C ALA A 135 7.97 26.62 -0.06
N SER A 136 6.92 27.43 -0.26
CA SER A 136 6.14 28.03 0.82
C SER A 136 4.85 27.26 1.16
N LEU A 137 4.49 26.25 0.37
CA LEU A 137 3.29 25.45 0.62
C LEU A 137 3.59 24.29 1.59
N PRO A 138 2.64 23.95 2.47
CA PRO A 138 2.81 22.79 3.34
C PRO A 138 2.72 21.48 2.52
N ASP A 139 3.55 20.49 2.87
CA ASP A 139 3.44 19.14 2.32
C ASP A 139 2.04 18.58 2.58
N PRO A 140 1.28 18.19 1.54
CA PRO A 140 -0.10 17.75 1.70
C PRO A 140 -0.23 16.41 2.42
N PHE A 141 0.81 15.57 2.41
CA PHE A 141 0.76 14.21 2.96
C PHE A 141 1.52 14.04 4.27
N LEU A 142 2.54 14.85 4.53
CA LEU A 142 3.40 14.75 5.72
C LEU A 142 4.01 13.35 5.90
N ASN A 143 4.38 12.69 4.80
CA ASN A 143 4.78 11.29 4.80
C ASN A 143 5.99 11.02 5.69
N ALA A 144 7.02 11.87 5.66
CA ALA A 144 8.19 11.75 6.53
C ALA A 144 7.80 11.85 8.02
N ALA A 145 6.94 12.81 8.38
CA ALA A 145 6.48 12.98 9.77
C ALA A 145 5.62 11.82 10.25
N LYS A 146 4.85 11.18 9.36
CA LYS A 146 4.07 9.98 9.67
C LYS A 146 4.97 8.78 9.88
N LEU A 147 5.94 8.54 8.98
CA LEU A 147 6.91 7.43 9.12
C LEU A 147 7.78 7.57 10.37
N ALA A 148 8.14 8.78 10.78
CA ALA A 148 8.91 9.03 12.00
C ALA A 148 8.20 8.55 13.29
N ARG A 149 6.90 8.33 13.24
CA ARG A 149 6.10 7.88 14.39
C ARG A 149 6.01 6.37 14.51
N LEU A 150 6.33 5.63 13.46
CA LEU A 150 6.28 4.15 13.44
C LEU A 150 7.31 3.56 14.40
N LYS A 151 6.97 2.44 15.07
CA LYS A 151 7.81 1.78 16.07
C LYS A 151 7.94 0.28 15.89
N GLY A 152 6.94 -0.41 15.34
CA GLY A 152 6.83 -1.86 15.38
C GLY A 152 6.72 -2.55 14.02
N LEU A 153 6.51 -1.82 12.93
CA LEU A 153 6.42 -2.42 11.60
C LEU A 153 7.78 -2.79 11.04
N ARG A 154 7.82 -3.87 10.25
CA ARG A 154 8.92 -4.09 9.31
C ARG A 154 8.67 -3.26 8.06
N VAL A 155 9.68 -2.57 7.56
CA VAL A 155 9.56 -1.64 6.43
C VAL A 155 10.58 -1.98 5.36
N LEU A 156 10.10 -2.23 4.13
CA LEU A 156 10.92 -2.35 2.93
C LEU A 156 10.62 -1.16 2.01
N MET A 157 11.67 -0.43 1.62
CA MET A 157 11.61 0.65 0.64
C MET A 157 12.40 0.25 -0.59
N LEU A 158 11.77 0.29 -1.76
CA LEU A 158 12.35 -0.06 -3.05
C LEU A 158 12.26 1.14 -3.98
N HIS A 159 13.35 1.49 -4.66
CA HIS A 159 13.38 2.66 -5.52
C HIS A 159 14.35 2.47 -6.68
N GLY A 160 13.96 2.92 -7.88
CA GLY A 160 14.85 2.97 -9.04
C GLY A 160 15.90 4.06 -8.84
N LEU A 161 17.16 3.75 -9.15
CA LEU A 161 18.23 4.75 -8.98
C LEU A 161 18.16 5.84 -10.06
N GLU A 162 17.58 5.51 -11.22
CA GLU A 162 17.35 6.41 -12.36
C GLU A 162 15.92 6.96 -12.44
N ASP A 163 15.17 6.91 -11.32
CA ASP A 163 13.83 7.48 -11.23
C ASP A 163 13.90 9.01 -11.30
N ASP A 164 13.46 9.57 -12.42
CA ASP A 164 13.43 11.02 -12.71
C ASP A 164 12.07 11.66 -12.38
N LEU A 165 11.03 10.85 -12.17
CA LEU A 165 9.71 11.30 -11.75
C LEU A 165 9.64 11.54 -10.25
N VAL A 166 10.06 10.57 -9.46
CA VAL A 166 10.25 10.66 -8.01
C VAL A 166 11.73 10.46 -7.70
N PRO A 167 12.52 11.52 -7.51
CA PRO A 167 13.97 11.37 -7.33
C PRO A 167 14.32 10.45 -6.16
N PRO A 168 15.35 9.58 -6.27
CA PRO A 168 15.75 8.64 -5.22
C PRO A 168 16.13 9.30 -3.89
N SER A 169 16.40 10.60 -3.89
CA SER A 169 16.59 11.41 -2.68
C SER A 169 15.35 11.39 -1.76
N GLN A 170 14.16 11.31 -2.32
CA GLN A 170 12.92 11.22 -1.53
C GLN A 170 12.85 9.91 -0.75
N ALA A 171 13.21 8.77 -1.36
CA ALA A 171 13.28 7.49 -0.67
C ALA A 171 14.33 7.49 0.45
N LYS A 172 15.51 8.09 0.20
CA LYS A 172 16.54 8.26 1.23
C LYS A 172 16.04 9.07 2.42
N SER A 173 15.39 10.20 2.16
CA SER A 173 14.83 11.05 3.22
C SER A 173 13.71 10.35 4.00
N LEU A 174 12.85 9.58 3.34
CA LEU A 174 11.83 8.75 4.01
C LEU A 174 12.47 7.68 4.90
N PHE A 175 13.51 7.02 4.41
CA PHE A 175 14.22 5.99 5.16
C PHE A 175 14.91 6.56 6.40
N GLU A 176 15.56 7.72 6.27
CA GLU A 176 16.18 8.43 7.39
C GLU A 176 15.15 8.86 8.43
N ALA A 177 14.01 9.39 7.97
CA ALA A 177 12.91 9.81 8.83
C ALA A 177 12.17 8.66 9.52
N CYS A 178 12.21 7.45 8.96
CA CYS A 178 11.45 6.30 9.46
C CYS A 178 11.89 5.90 10.87
N GLY A 179 10.94 5.93 11.82
CA GLY A 179 11.20 5.78 13.26
C GLY A 179 11.31 4.34 13.75
N VAL A 180 11.13 3.33 12.90
CA VAL A 180 11.33 1.92 13.31
C VAL A 180 12.83 1.63 13.52
N PRO A 181 13.18 0.64 14.37
CA PRO A 181 14.56 0.22 14.56
C PRO A 181 15.28 -0.13 13.25
N ALA A 182 16.59 0.08 13.20
CA ALA A 182 17.39 -0.12 11.98
C ALA A 182 17.28 -1.54 11.41
N GLU A 183 17.18 -2.54 12.29
CA GLU A 183 17.01 -3.96 11.92
C GLU A 183 15.60 -4.31 11.39
N GLN A 184 14.67 -3.37 11.45
CA GLN A 184 13.29 -3.53 10.96
C GLN A 184 13.04 -2.75 9.67
N LYS A 185 14.01 -2.01 9.15
CA LYS A 185 13.86 -1.25 7.91
C LYS A 185 15.00 -1.49 6.94
N GLU A 186 14.65 -1.53 5.67
CA GLU A 186 15.58 -1.69 4.57
C GLU A 186 15.24 -0.71 3.45
N LEU A 187 16.29 -0.13 2.82
CA LEU A 187 16.16 0.68 1.61
C LEU A 187 17.04 0.05 0.53
N CYS A 188 16.41 -0.34 -0.57
CA CYS A 188 17.08 -0.88 -1.74
C CYS A 188 16.93 0.08 -2.92
N LEU A 189 18.05 0.65 -3.37
CA LEU A 189 18.11 1.44 -4.60
C LEU A 189 18.57 0.54 -5.74
N ILE A 190 17.76 0.35 -6.77
CA ILE A 190 18.00 -0.60 -7.86
C ILE A 190 18.60 0.14 -9.05
N PRO A 191 19.88 -0.05 -9.37
CA PRO A 191 20.53 0.59 -10.52
C PRO A 191 19.91 0.12 -11.83
N GLY A 192 19.78 1.03 -12.80
CA GLY A 192 19.23 0.77 -14.14
C GLY A 192 17.72 0.77 -14.18
N CYS A 193 17.03 1.02 -13.05
CA CYS A 193 15.58 1.14 -13.00
C CYS A 193 15.15 2.59 -12.79
N GLY A 194 14.13 3.00 -13.53
CA GLY A 194 13.40 4.25 -13.38
C GLY A 194 12.13 4.08 -12.53
N HIS A 195 11.11 4.90 -12.85
CA HIS A 195 9.84 4.91 -12.10
C HIS A 195 8.93 3.73 -12.44
N ASP A 196 8.89 3.31 -13.72
CA ASP A 196 7.84 2.41 -14.22
C ASP A 196 8.34 0.98 -14.50
N ASP A 197 9.64 0.72 -14.44
CA ASP A 197 10.25 -0.57 -14.79
C ASP A 197 10.78 -1.35 -13.58
N LEU A 198 10.65 -0.78 -12.39
CA LEU A 198 11.18 -1.33 -11.15
C LEU A 198 10.64 -2.73 -10.84
N SER A 199 9.32 -2.93 -10.97
CA SER A 199 8.65 -4.20 -10.65
C SER A 199 8.93 -5.33 -11.65
N GLY A 200 9.53 -5.02 -12.81
CA GLY A 200 9.99 -5.98 -13.81
C GLY A 200 11.44 -6.43 -13.62
N ASP A 201 12.15 -5.91 -12.62
CA ASP A 201 13.54 -6.27 -12.34
C ASP A 201 13.63 -7.47 -11.38
N GLU A 202 14.43 -8.49 -11.72
CA GLU A 202 14.58 -9.70 -10.91
C GLU A 202 15.07 -9.40 -9.48
N ARG A 203 15.87 -8.34 -9.29
CA ARG A 203 16.32 -7.92 -7.95
C ARG A 203 15.16 -7.43 -7.10
N TYR A 204 14.21 -6.68 -7.69
CA TYR A 204 12.99 -6.25 -7.03
C TYR A 204 12.19 -7.47 -6.58
N GLU A 205 11.94 -8.43 -7.47
CA GLU A 205 11.20 -9.64 -7.16
C GLU A 205 11.83 -10.43 -6.01
N ASN A 206 13.15 -10.60 -6.04
CA ASN A 206 13.90 -11.31 -5.00
C ASN A 206 13.85 -10.59 -3.64
N LEU A 207 13.94 -9.25 -3.62
CA LEU A 207 13.86 -8.44 -2.40
C LEU A 207 12.48 -8.52 -1.77
N VAL A 208 11.43 -8.42 -2.58
CA VAL A 208 10.04 -8.57 -2.10
C VAL A 208 9.80 -9.97 -1.57
N ALA A 209 10.24 -11.01 -2.28
CA ALA A 209 10.09 -12.39 -1.82
C ALA A 209 10.83 -12.63 -0.48
N ALA A 210 12.08 -12.18 -0.36
CA ALA A 210 12.86 -12.30 0.87
C ALA A 210 12.20 -11.55 2.05
N PHE A 211 11.66 -10.37 1.79
CA PHE A 211 10.92 -9.61 2.80
C PHE A 211 9.67 -10.35 3.27
N LEU A 212 8.89 -10.91 2.35
CA LEU A 212 7.70 -11.70 2.67
C LEU A 212 8.04 -13.00 3.42
N ASP A 213 9.13 -13.66 3.06
CA ASP A 213 9.62 -14.87 3.75
C ASP A 213 10.06 -14.56 5.20
N SER A 214 10.47 -13.33 5.48
CA SER A 214 10.83 -12.90 6.83
C SER A 214 9.69 -12.97 7.84
N PHE A 215 8.44 -13.09 7.39
CA PHE A 215 7.27 -13.27 8.24
C PHE A 215 6.95 -14.76 8.52
N ASP A 216 7.68 -15.71 7.93
CA ASP A 216 7.45 -17.12 8.17
C ASP A 216 7.80 -17.52 9.61
N GLY A 217 6.85 -18.19 10.27
CA GLY A 217 7.04 -18.70 11.63
C GLY A 217 7.09 -17.64 12.73
N VAL A 218 6.92 -16.36 12.40
CA VAL A 218 6.75 -15.30 13.40
C VAL A 218 5.32 -15.41 13.93
N PRO A 219 5.10 -15.50 15.26
CA PRO A 219 3.77 -15.38 15.83
C PRO A 219 3.24 -13.98 15.55
N ILE A 220 2.35 -13.86 14.58
CA ILE A 220 1.75 -12.59 14.24
C ILE A 220 0.47 -12.49 15.06
N SER A 221 0.39 -11.49 15.93
CA SER A 221 -0.88 -11.17 16.58
C SER A 221 -1.88 -10.84 15.49
N PRO A 222 -3.09 -11.45 15.50
CA PRO A 222 -4.14 -11.04 14.57
C PRO A 222 -4.34 -9.54 14.71
N ALA A 223 -4.49 -8.85 13.57
CA ALA A 223 -4.77 -7.42 13.55
C ALA A 223 -5.83 -7.11 14.59
N LYS A 224 -5.56 -6.17 15.52
CA LYS A 224 -6.58 -5.74 16.48
C LYS A 224 -7.81 -5.35 15.67
N GLN A 225 -8.95 -5.95 15.99
CA GLN A 225 -10.21 -5.63 15.34
C GLN A 225 -10.48 -4.15 15.58
N TYR A 226 -10.38 -3.38 14.50
CA TYR A 226 -10.83 -2.00 14.52
C TYR A 226 -12.36 -2.03 14.56
N GLU A 227 -12.97 -1.47 15.60
CA GLU A 227 -14.41 -1.28 15.65
C GLU A 227 -14.76 -0.03 14.84
N PRO A 228 -15.49 -0.17 13.73
CA PRO A 228 -15.81 0.97 12.87
C PRO A 228 -16.76 1.93 13.59
N ALA A 229 -16.54 3.23 13.39
CA ALA A 229 -17.52 4.23 13.76
C ALA A 229 -18.82 4.02 12.96
N SER A 230 -19.97 4.14 13.60
CA SER A 230 -21.29 3.78 13.06
C SER A 230 -21.79 4.60 11.85
N SER A 231 -20.96 5.52 11.30
CA SER A 231 -21.32 6.45 10.21
C SER A 231 -20.43 6.37 8.96
N ALA A 232 -19.68 5.29 8.77
CA ALA A 232 -18.74 5.18 7.63
C ALA A 232 -19.49 5.05 6.29
N ARG A 233 -19.13 5.88 5.32
CA ARG A 233 -19.60 5.76 3.94
C ARG A 233 -18.98 4.55 3.25
N PRO A 234 -19.68 3.88 2.31
CA PRO A 234 -19.12 2.73 1.60
C PRO A 234 -17.88 3.14 0.79
N VAL A 235 -16.82 2.35 0.92
CA VAL A 235 -15.61 2.40 0.10
C VAL A 235 -15.67 1.21 -0.85
N TRP A 236 -15.48 1.45 -2.13
CA TRP A 236 -15.45 0.40 -3.13
C TRP A 236 -14.03 -0.17 -3.20
N VAL A 237 -13.92 -1.50 -3.15
CA VAL A 237 -12.65 -2.21 -3.16
C VAL A 237 -12.75 -3.33 -4.20
N SER A 238 -11.76 -3.41 -5.07
CA SER A 238 -11.61 -4.52 -6.01
C SER A 238 -10.63 -5.53 -5.45
N CYS A 239 -11.03 -6.79 -5.39
CA CYS A 239 -10.18 -7.90 -4.94
C CYS A 239 -9.82 -8.78 -6.14
N LEU A 240 -8.56 -8.70 -6.61
CA LEU A 240 -8.04 -9.60 -7.64
C LEU A 240 -7.59 -10.91 -6.98
N GLY A 241 -8.32 -11.98 -7.24
CA GLY A 241 -7.92 -13.35 -6.86
C GLY A 241 -8.80 -14.08 -5.87
N CYS A 242 -9.87 -13.45 -5.33
CA CYS A 242 -10.83 -14.10 -4.42
C CYS A 242 -12.24 -14.22 -5.02
N PHE A 243 -12.42 -14.13 -6.34
CA PHE A 243 -13.75 -14.28 -6.93
C PHE A 243 -14.13 -15.75 -7.05
N SER A 244 -15.02 -16.21 -6.15
CA SER A 244 -16.07 -17.13 -6.54
C SER A 244 -17.15 -16.32 -7.27
N HIS A 245 -17.82 -16.90 -8.24
CA HIS A 245 -18.86 -16.30 -9.09
C HIS A 245 -19.97 -15.56 -8.31
N ASP A 246 -20.18 -15.94 -7.05
CA ASP A 246 -21.26 -15.47 -6.17
C ASP A 246 -21.06 -14.04 -5.66
N LEU A 247 -19.80 -13.53 -5.56
CA LEU A 247 -19.55 -12.19 -5.08
C LEU A 247 -19.82 -11.11 -6.15
N ALA A 248 -19.63 -11.48 -7.43
CA ALA A 248 -19.97 -10.61 -8.56
C ALA A 248 -21.49 -10.37 -8.66
N GLU A 249 -22.30 -11.37 -8.32
CA GLU A 249 -23.77 -11.26 -8.29
C GLU A 249 -24.24 -10.40 -7.11
N ALA A 250 -23.62 -10.50 -5.93
CA ALA A 250 -23.98 -9.66 -4.77
C ALA A 250 -23.70 -8.17 -5.02
N ILE A 251 -22.59 -7.85 -5.69
CA ILE A 251 -22.24 -6.46 -6.08
C ILE A 251 -23.21 -5.96 -7.16
N SER A 252 -23.67 -6.82 -8.07
CA SER A 252 -24.63 -6.47 -9.12
C SER A 252 -26.03 -6.27 -8.56
N ALA A 253 -26.45 -7.02 -7.53
CA ALA A 253 -27.77 -6.94 -6.90
C ALA A 253 -27.97 -5.62 -6.14
N GLU A 254 -26.93 -5.07 -5.49
CA GLU A 254 -26.99 -3.75 -4.85
C GLU A 254 -27.08 -2.58 -5.86
N ARG A 255 -26.69 -2.80 -7.13
CA ARG A 255 -26.87 -1.81 -8.22
C ARG A 255 -28.30 -1.73 -8.75
N SER A 256 -29.11 -2.75 -8.56
CA SER A 256 -30.51 -2.83 -9.07
C SER A 256 -31.58 -2.46 -8.03
N GLY A 257 -31.21 -2.24 -6.78
CA GLY A 257 -32.09 -1.74 -5.74
C GLY A 257 -32.22 -0.22 -5.82
N ARG A 258 -33.18 0.23 -6.61
CA ARG A 258 -33.74 1.60 -6.54
C ARG A 258 -34.69 1.71 -5.36
#